data_c85dbfebbd78ddaf9c17c85983cba22d
#
_entry.id   c85dbfebbd78ddaf9c17c85983cba22d
#
_cell.length_a   1.000
_cell.length_b   1.000
_cell.length_c   1.000
_cell.angle_alpha   90.00
_cell.angle_beta   90.00
_cell.angle_gamma   90.00
#
_symmetry.space_group_name_H-M   'P 1'
#
loop_
_entity.id
_entity.type
_entity.pdbx_description
1 polymer ?
#
loop_
_entity_poly.entity_id
_entity_poly.type
_entity_poly.pdbx_seq_one_letter_code
_entity_poly.pdbx_strand_id
1 'polypeptide(L)'
;MMELKEIFRPRHEEAAVKYCQELVRIKTVNPPGDELPAAEYTASQLERSGADVEMVPHTAARASLLARLRGSGRAPALLYNGHLDSVPPGDEPWSHDPLGGELADGRIWGRGSADMKGGLAAMMAAMQALAEANIPLAGDLILAATAGEETDSLGAISISSRPNLGPVQAVVIPEPSSNEIFIAEKGVLWLELATRGKTAHGSMPELGHNAIMMMVDFISALREMEFSHKEHPLLGGFSRSVNTLSGGVKTNVVPDFCTATIDMRTVPGQDHAAILRQVEEGITRLKGRRPEFQASVRVLKDRVPVETPPEDPAVQRFAQIVTEIVP
;
A
#
# COMPACT_ATOMS: atom_id res chain seq x y z
N MET A 1 -8.33 -34.57 -14.65
CA MET A 1 -8.19 -33.30 -13.87
C MET A 1 -9.48 -33.19 -13.07
N MET A 2 -9.40 -33.00 -11.74
CA MET A 2 -10.59 -32.66 -10.95
C MET A 2 -11.17 -31.34 -11.44
N GLU A 3 -12.49 -31.26 -11.56
CA GLU A 3 -13.14 -30.00 -11.89
C GLU A 3 -13.05 -29.02 -10.70
N LEU A 4 -12.99 -27.71 -10.99
CA LEU A 4 -12.87 -26.65 -9.96
C LEU A 4 -13.99 -26.77 -8.90
N LYS A 5 -15.20 -27.15 -9.32
CA LYS A 5 -16.38 -27.40 -8.46
C LYS A 5 -16.22 -28.57 -7.50
N GLU A 6 -15.33 -29.50 -7.82
CA GLU A 6 -15.03 -30.64 -6.93
C GLU A 6 -14.08 -30.27 -5.82
N ILE A 7 -13.22 -29.23 -6.06
CA ILE A 7 -12.26 -28.69 -5.11
C ILE A 7 -12.94 -27.62 -4.26
N PHE A 8 -13.48 -26.58 -4.90
CA PHE A 8 -14.14 -25.47 -4.21
C PHE A 8 -15.64 -25.73 -4.08
N ARG A 9 -16.08 -26.08 -2.88
CA ARG A 9 -17.45 -26.47 -2.54
C ARG A 9 -18.19 -25.33 -1.85
N PRO A 10 -19.55 -25.33 -1.81
CA PRO A 10 -20.34 -24.29 -1.14
C PRO A 10 -19.89 -23.98 0.30
N ARG A 11 -19.44 -24.96 1.06
CA ARG A 11 -18.89 -24.76 2.40
C ARG A 11 -17.65 -23.86 2.44
N HIS A 12 -16.86 -23.77 1.35
CA HIS A 12 -15.70 -22.90 1.28
C HIS A 12 -16.12 -21.45 0.99
N GLU A 13 -17.23 -21.24 0.27
CA GLU A 13 -17.86 -19.93 0.10
C GLU A 13 -18.39 -19.44 1.46
N GLU A 14 -19.11 -20.31 2.20
CA GLU A 14 -19.56 -20.03 3.56
C GLU A 14 -18.39 -19.72 4.50
N ALA A 15 -17.29 -20.46 4.37
CA ALA A 15 -16.06 -20.20 5.14
C ALA A 15 -15.45 -18.83 4.80
N ALA A 16 -15.37 -18.46 3.51
CA ALA A 16 -14.87 -17.15 3.09
C ALA A 16 -15.73 -16.00 3.68
N VAL A 17 -17.05 -16.14 3.62
CA VAL A 17 -17.98 -15.15 4.23
C VAL A 17 -17.72 -15.04 5.73
N LYS A 18 -17.63 -16.17 6.43
CA LYS A 18 -17.37 -16.20 7.87
C LYS A 18 -16.00 -15.60 8.22
N TYR A 19 -14.96 -15.95 7.48
CA TYR A 19 -13.63 -15.38 7.70
C TYR A 19 -13.63 -13.86 7.53
N CYS A 20 -14.28 -13.35 6.48
CA CYS A 20 -14.40 -11.90 6.27
C CYS A 20 -15.15 -11.23 7.43
N GLN A 21 -16.30 -11.78 7.87
CA GLN A 21 -17.07 -11.25 8.99
C GLN A 21 -16.24 -11.18 10.27
N GLU A 22 -15.52 -12.25 10.62
CA GLU A 22 -14.70 -12.30 11.83
C GLU A 22 -13.51 -11.34 11.73
N LEU A 23 -12.83 -11.26 10.58
CA LEU A 23 -11.75 -10.31 10.36
C LEU A 23 -12.22 -8.85 10.47
N VAL A 24 -13.43 -8.52 9.96
CA VAL A 24 -14.01 -7.18 10.10
C VAL A 24 -14.28 -6.83 11.56
N ARG A 25 -14.78 -7.80 12.36
CA ARG A 25 -15.04 -7.62 13.81
C ARG A 25 -13.78 -7.39 14.62
N ILE A 26 -12.65 -7.93 14.15
CA ILE A 26 -11.35 -7.67 14.79
C ILE A 26 -10.89 -6.28 14.39
N LYS A 27 -10.80 -5.37 15.38
CA LYS A 27 -10.38 -3.99 15.18
C LYS A 27 -8.90 -3.91 14.87
N THR A 28 -8.55 -3.54 13.64
CA THR A 28 -7.17 -3.35 13.16
C THR A 28 -7.00 -2.00 12.47
N VAL A 29 -7.61 -0.97 13.05
CA VAL A 29 -7.55 0.39 12.49
C VAL A 29 -6.11 0.93 12.59
N ASN A 30 -5.59 1.42 11.49
CA ASN A 30 -4.25 1.94 11.37
C ASN A 30 -4.26 3.40 10.89
N PRO A 31 -3.71 4.37 11.63
CA PRO A 31 -3.02 4.21 12.92
C PRO A 31 -3.96 3.92 14.10
N PRO A 32 -3.49 3.33 15.23
CA PRO A 32 -2.08 3.00 15.51
C PRO A 32 -1.61 1.67 14.93
N GLY A 33 -2.52 0.82 14.42
CA GLY A 33 -2.28 -0.56 14.03
C GLY A 33 -2.34 -1.51 15.24
N ASP A 34 -3.17 -2.54 15.15
CA ASP A 34 -3.35 -3.58 16.17
C ASP A 34 -3.68 -4.90 15.45
N GLU A 35 -2.76 -5.32 14.58
CA GLU A 35 -2.98 -6.42 13.66
C GLU A 35 -2.77 -7.80 14.29
N LEU A 36 -2.12 -7.89 15.48
CA LEU A 36 -1.82 -9.16 16.14
C LEU A 36 -3.06 -10.06 16.30
N PRO A 37 -4.22 -9.59 16.79
CA PRO A 37 -5.40 -10.45 16.93
C PRO A 37 -5.92 -10.99 15.59
N ALA A 38 -5.84 -10.20 14.51
CA ALA A 38 -6.23 -10.65 13.17
C ALA A 38 -5.23 -11.65 12.60
N ALA A 39 -3.94 -11.48 12.86
CA ALA A 39 -2.91 -12.42 12.48
C ALA A 39 -3.09 -13.76 13.24
N GLU A 40 -3.35 -13.75 14.55
CA GLU A 40 -3.62 -14.94 15.35
C GLU A 40 -4.87 -15.67 14.87
N TYR A 41 -5.95 -14.94 14.58
CA TYR A 41 -7.15 -15.53 14.01
C TYR A 41 -6.86 -16.23 12.68
N THR A 42 -6.19 -15.55 11.76
CA THR A 42 -5.81 -16.07 10.44
C THR A 42 -4.93 -17.30 10.57
N ALA A 43 -3.91 -17.24 11.45
CA ALA A 43 -3.03 -18.37 11.76
C ALA A 43 -3.83 -19.59 12.19
N SER A 44 -4.71 -19.42 13.17
CA SER A 44 -5.54 -20.51 13.72
C SER A 44 -6.43 -21.19 12.67
N GLN A 45 -6.99 -20.43 11.71
CA GLN A 45 -7.80 -21.03 10.65
C GLN A 45 -6.94 -21.82 9.64
N LEU A 46 -5.77 -21.28 9.27
CA LEU A 46 -4.88 -21.91 8.29
C LEU A 46 -4.15 -23.14 8.85
N GLU A 47 -3.77 -23.14 10.14
CA GLU A 47 -3.24 -24.31 10.83
C GLU A 47 -4.24 -25.47 10.84
N ARG A 48 -5.52 -25.20 11.10
CA ARG A 48 -6.59 -26.20 11.02
C ARG A 48 -6.74 -26.80 9.63
N SER A 49 -6.39 -26.04 8.60
CA SER A 49 -6.36 -26.48 7.21
C SER A 49 -5.06 -27.22 6.84
N GLY A 50 -4.13 -27.41 7.79
CA GLY A 50 -2.89 -28.14 7.57
C GLY A 50 -1.76 -27.30 6.96
N ALA A 51 -1.86 -25.98 6.98
CA ALA A 51 -0.75 -25.11 6.57
C ALA A 51 0.31 -25.00 7.67
N ASP A 52 1.58 -24.93 7.28
CA ASP A 52 2.67 -24.52 8.17
C ASP A 52 2.57 -23.01 8.39
N VAL A 53 2.37 -22.55 9.62
CA VAL A 53 2.22 -21.13 9.92
C VAL A 53 3.40 -20.60 10.72
N GLU A 54 3.91 -19.45 10.28
CA GLU A 54 4.97 -18.70 10.95
C GLU A 54 4.46 -17.29 11.26
N MET A 55 4.36 -16.94 12.55
CA MET A 55 4.07 -15.58 12.99
C MET A 55 5.30 -14.69 12.82
N VAL A 56 5.10 -13.47 12.33
CA VAL A 56 6.14 -12.46 12.11
C VAL A 56 5.83 -11.24 12.99
N PRO A 57 6.28 -11.22 14.25
CA PRO A 57 6.00 -10.13 15.18
C PRO A 57 6.78 -8.86 14.78
N HIS A 58 6.15 -7.70 14.93
CA HIS A 58 6.75 -6.38 14.71
C HIS A 58 6.81 -5.57 15.99
N THR A 59 5.70 -5.53 16.74
CA THR A 59 5.59 -4.91 18.08
C THR A 59 4.72 -5.78 18.97
N ALA A 60 4.45 -5.33 20.19
CA ALA A 60 3.54 -6.06 21.10
C ALA A 60 2.10 -6.18 20.56
N ALA A 61 1.65 -5.25 19.68
CA ALA A 61 0.30 -5.20 19.16
C ALA A 61 0.24 -5.53 17.63
N ARG A 62 1.39 -5.59 16.96
CA ARG A 62 1.46 -5.72 15.50
C ARG A 62 2.22 -6.96 15.08
N ALA A 63 1.60 -7.76 14.24
CA ALA A 63 2.22 -8.94 13.64
C ALA A 63 1.68 -9.18 12.23
N SER A 64 2.52 -9.78 11.40
CA SER A 64 2.15 -10.41 10.14
C SER A 64 2.26 -11.94 10.31
N LEU A 65 1.91 -12.70 9.29
CA LEU A 65 2.14 -14.13 9.24
C LEU A 65 2.48 -14.62 7.83
N LEU A 66 3.15 -15.75 7.78
CA LEU A 66 3.31 -16.59 6.59
C LEU A 66 2.64 -17.93 6.85
N ALA A 67 1.72 -18.33 5.96
CA ALA A 67 1.13 -19.66 5.98
C ALA A 67 1.48 -20.38 4.67
N ARG A 68 1.88 -21.65 4.75
CA ARG A 68 2.43 -22.40 3.63
C ARG A 68 1.80 -23.77 3.48
N LEU A 69 1.22 -24.03 2.31
CA LEU A 69 0.92 -25.38 1.86
C LEU A 69 2.11 -25.90 1.03
N ARG A 70 2.73 -26.97 1.48
CA ARG A 70 3.93 -27.52 0.83
C ARG A 70 3.62 -28.16 -0.50
N GLY A 71 4.39 -27.77 -1.51
CA GLY A 71 4.45 -28.42 -2.80
C GLY A 71 5.60 -29.43 -2.91
N SER A 72 5.72 -30.03 -4.08
CA SER A 72 6.78 -31.01 -4.37
C SER A 72 8.13 -30.40 -4.70
N GLY A 73 8.25 -29.07 -4.73
CA GLY A 73 9.48 -28.33 -5.08
C GLY A 73 9.83 -28.37 -6.59
N ARG A 74 8.92 -28.83 -7.45
CA ARG A 74 9.12 -28.87 -8.92
C ARG A 74 8.90 -27.52 -9.62
N ALA A 75 8.30 -26.57 -8.92
CA ALA A 75 8.07 -25.20 -9.39
C ALA A 75 8.35 -24.18 -8.28
N PRO A 76 8.63 -22.90 -8.62
CA PRO A 76 8.62 -21.82 -7.66
C PRO A 76 7.25 -21.67 -6.96
N ALA A 77 7.22 -20.97 -5.83
CA ALA A 77 5.99 -20.74 -5.08
C ALA A 77 5.04 -19.78 -5.80
N LEU A 78 3.74 -19.94 -5.55
CA LEU A 78 2.74 -18.90 -5.73
C LEU A 78 2.52 -18.20 -4.39
N LEU A 79 2.62 -16.87 -4.36
CA LEU A 79 2.41 -16.08 -3.16
C LEU A 79 1.06 -15.33 -3.24
N TYR A 80 0.22 -15.56 -2.26
CA TYR A 80 -0.92 -14.71 -1.94
C TYR A 80 -0.48 -13.66 -0.94
N ASN A 81 -0.78 -12.38 -1.19
CA ASN A 81 -0.53 -11.33 -0.22
C ASN A 81 -1.80 -10.53 0.04
N GLY A 82 -2.11 -10.30 1.31
CA GLY A 82 -3.22 -9.45 1.73
C GLY A 82 -2.92 -8.79 3.06
N HIS A 83 -3.39 -7.54 3.25
CA HIS A 83 -3.16 -6.84 4.50
C HIS A 83 -4.26 -7.10 5.55
N LEU A 84 -3.86 -6.94 6.82
CA LEU A 84 -4.69 -7.18 7.98
C LEU A 84 -5.33 -5.91 8.54
N ASP A 85 -4.68 -4.77 8.30
CA ASP A 85 -5.12 -3.46 8.80
C ASP A 85 -6.22 -2.84 7.95
N SER A 86 -6.75 -1.72 8.40
CA SER A 86 -7.74 -0.91 7.69
C SER A 86 -7.62 0.55 8.11
N VAL A 87 -7.99 1.47 7.24
CA VAL A 87 -8.14 2.89 7.60
C VAL A 87 -9.25 3.11 8.63
N PRO A 88 -9.25 4.25 9.36
CA PRO A 88 -10.35 4.61 10.26
C PRO A 88 -11.71 4.65 9.55
N PRO A 89 -12.82 4.37 10.25
CA PRO A 89 -14.18 4.50 9.69
C PRO A 89 -14.52 5.91 9.21
N GLY A 90 -13.86 6.95 9.75
CA GLY A 90 -14.22 8.34 9.53
C GLY A 90 -15.33 8.81 10.48
N ASP A 91 -15.75 10.09 10.32
CA ASP A 91 -16.71 10.75 11.20
C ASP A 91 -18.15 10.71 10.66
N GLU A 92 -18.34 10.33 9.39
CA GLU A 92 -19.66 10.24 8.79
C GLU A 92 -20.45 9.05 9.36
N PRO A 93 -21.76 9.20 9.57
CA PRO A 93 -22.61 8.12 10.08
C PRO A 93 -22.64 6.92 9.13
N TRP A 94 -22.44 5.74 9.67
CA TRP A 94 -22.60 4.48 8.94
C TRP A 94 -24.04 3.95 9.10
N SER A 95 -24.57 3.36 8.04
CA SER A 95 -25.88 2.67 8.08
C SER A 95 -25.84 1.34 8.85
N HIS A 96 -24.65 0.74 8.98
CA HIS A 96 -24.36 -0.47 9.73
C HIS A 96 -23.13 -0.22 10.62
N ASP A 97 -22.94 -1.02 11.67
CA ASP A 97 -21.73 -0.93 12.51
C ASP A 97 -20.48 -1.15 11.66
N PRO A 98 -19.55 -0.19 11.59
CA PRO A 98 -18.34 -0.31 10.79
C PRO A 98 -17.42 -1.45 11.23
N LEU A 99 -17.60 -2.02 12.42
CA LEU A 99 -16.87 -3.19 12.91
C LEU A 99 -17.80 -4.40 13.13
N GLY A 100 -19.03 -4.33 12.68
CA GLY A 100 -20.03 -5.39 12.90
C GLY A 100 -19.84 -6.62 12.02
N GLY A 101 -19.28 -6.49 10.83
CA GLY A 101 -19.18 -7.59 9.86
C GLY A 101 -20.56 -8.17 9.54
N GLU A 102 -21.59 -7.34 9.49
CA GLU A 102 -22.97 -7.77 9.25
C GLU A 102 -23.13 -8.26 7.81
N LEU A 103 -23.80 -9.41 7.64
CA LEU A 103 -24.22 -9.90 6.33
C LEU A 103 -25.66 -9.48 6.10
N ALA A 104 -25.87 -8.47 5.24
CA ALA A 104 -27.18 -7.96 4.88
C ALA A 104 -27.20 -7.63 3.38
N ASP A 105 -28.35 -7.90 2.72
CA ASP A 105 -28.56 -7.65 1.29
C ASP A 105 -27.49 -8.26 0.37
N GLY A 106 -26.96 -9.45 0.74
CA GLY A 106 -25.91 -10.14 0.00
C GLY A 106 -24.54 -9.50 0.08
N ARG A 107 -24.30 -8.58 1.06
CA ARG A 107 -23.04 -7.86 1.28
C ARG A 107 -22.59 -7.99 2.72
N ILE A 108 -21.27 -8.00 2.92
CA ILE A 108 -20.68 -7.89 4.25
C ILE A 108 -20.38 -6.41 4.50
N TRP A 109 -21.09 -5.84 5.46
CA TRP A 109 -20.94 -4.43 5.85
C TRP A 109 -19.85 -4.28 6.90
N GLY A 110 -18.95 -3.33 6.67
CA GLY A 110 -17.93 -2.94 7.64
C GLY A 110 -16.65 -2.39 7.03
N ARG A 111 -15.87 -1.64 7.84
CA ARG A 111 -14.58 -1.11 7.43
C ARG A 111 -13.59 -2.26 7.20
N GLY A 112 -12.93 -2.23 6.03
CA GLY A 112 -12.00 -3.29 5.63
C GLY A 112 -12.66 -4.51 4.96
N SER A 113 -14.01 -4.57 4.83
CA SER A 113 -14.67 -5.71 4.17
C SER A 113 -14.31 -5.80 2.69
N ALA A 114 -14.16 -4.68 1.99
CA ALA A 114 -13.68 -4.63 0.61
C ALA A 114 -12.15 -4.46 0.53
N ASP A 115 -11.58 -3.62 1.35
CA ASP A 115 -10.17 -3.26 1.40
C ASP A 115 -9.55 -3.67 2.75
N MET A 116 -8.85 -4.87 2.84
CA MET A 116 -8.97 -5.96 1.85
C MET A 116 -9.27 -7.30 2.52
N LYS A 117 -9.95 -7.29 3.70
CA LYS A 117 -10.25 -8.50 4.50
C LYS A 117 -11.14 -9.51 3.73
N GLY A 118 -11.96 -9.03 2.78
CA GLY A 118 -12.74 -9.89 1.90
C GLY A 118 -11.85 -10.72 0.96
N GLY A 119 -10.90 -10.07 0.32
CA GLY A 119 -9.89 -10.72 -0.52
C GLY A 119 -9.01 -11.69 0.27
N LEU A 120 -8.56 -11.28 1.46
CA LEU A 120 -7.80 -12.14 2.37
C LEU A 120 -8.61 -13.40 2.77
N ALA A 121 -9.88 -13.21 3.12
CA ALA A 121 -10.78 -14.32 3.48
C ALA A 121 -10.99 -15.30 2.31
N ALA A 122 -11.10 -14.80 1.08
CA ALA A 122 -11.21 -15.64 -0.11
C ALA A 122 -9.94 -16.49 -0.33
N MET A 123 -8.75 -15.89 -0.14
CA MET A 123 -7.47 -16.63 -0.21
C MET A 123 -7.37 -17.70 0.88
N MET A 124 -7.79 -17.41 2.11
CA MET A 124 -7.83 -18.38 3.19
C MET A 124 -8.72 -19.58 2.84
N ALA A 125 -9.92 -19.31 2.32
CA ALA A 125 -10.85 -20.36 1.91
C ALA A 125 -10.33 -21.19 0.71
N ALA A 126 -9.63 -20.54 -0.23
CA ALA A 126 -8.99 -21.23 -1.34
C ALA A 126 -7.87 -22.17 -0.87
N MET A 127 -7.04 -21.74 0.08
CA MET A 127 -6.02 -22.60 0.70
C MET A 127 -6.64 -23.77 1.43
N GLN A 128 -7.70 -23.53 2.19
CA GLN A 128 -8.45 -24.62 2.86
C GLN A 128 -8.98 -25.64 1.85
N ALA A 129 -9.61 -25.19 0.76
CA ALA A 129 -10.17 -26.06 -0.26
C ALA A 129 -9.10 -26.96 -0.91
N LEU A 130 -7.94 -26.39 -1.23
CA LEU A 130 -6.81 -27.12 -1.82
C LEU A 130 -6.25 -28.17 -0.86
N ALA A 131 -6.09 -27.82 0.41
CA ALA A 131 -5.60 -28.72 1.45
C ALA A 131 -6.57 -29.88 1.68
N GLU A 132 -7.87 -29.61 1.83
CA GLU A 132 -8.90 -30.62 2.03
C GLU A 132 -9.05 -31.57 0.83
N ALA A 133 -8.85 -31.05 -0.39
CA ALA A 133 -8.88 -31.87 -1.60
C ALA A 133 -7.58 -32.66 -1.82
N ASN A 134 -6.55 -32.45 -0.97
CA ASN A 134 -5.23 -33.08 -1.09
C ASN A 134 -4.62 -32.90 -2.48
N ILE A 135 -4.75 -31.69 -3.06
CA ILE A 135 -4.21 -31.38 -4.39
C ILE A 135 -2.68 -31.40 -4.34
N PRO A 136 -2.01 -32.23 -5.18
CA PRO A 136 -0.57 -32.25 -5.24
C PRO A 136 -0.04 -30.97 -5.91
N LEU A 137 0.50 -30.05 -5.12
CA LEU A 137 1.08 -28.80 -5.60
C LEU A 137 2.48 -29.04 -6.18
N ALA A 138 2.78 -28.40 -7.33
CA ALA A 138 4.11 -28.46 -7.93
C ALA A 138 5.11 -27.56 -7.18
N GLY A 139 4.70 -26.36 -6.78
CA GLY A 139 5.40 -25.45 -5.91
C GLY A 139 4.60 -25.18 -4.65
N ASP A 140 5.18 -24.50 -3.69
CA ASP A 140 4.48 -24.10 -2.48
C ASP A 140 3.40 -23.05 -2.81
N LEU A 141 2.27 -23.11 -2.10
CA LEU A 141 1.33 -21.99 -2.02
C LEU A 141 1.52 -21.30 -0.68
N ILE A 142 1.87 -20.01 -0.73
CA ILE A 142 2.17 -19.21 0.45
C ILE A 142 1.12 -18.11 0.57
N LEU A 143 0.59 -17.88 1.76
CA LEU A 143 -0.16 -16.68 2.11
C LEU A 143 0.68 -15.83 3.04
N ALA A 144 0.96 -14.59 2.66
CA ALA A 144 1.49 -13.54 3.50
C ALA A 144 0.34 -12.62 3.92
N ALA A 145 -0.11 -12.72 5.17
CA ALA A 145 -1.04 -11.75 5.73
C ALA A 145 -0.23 -10.67 6.46
N THR A 146 -0.26 -9.45 5.94
CA THR A 146 0.69 -8.38 6.27
C THR A 146 0.07 -7.29 7.12
N ALA A 147 0.86 -6.74 8.05
CA ALA A 147 0.51 -5.57 8.84
C ALA A 147 0.98 -4.29 8.17
N GLY A 148 0.19 -3.20 8.31
CA GLY A 148 0.65 -1.85 8.03
C GLY A 148 0.64 -1.42 6.57
N GLU A 149 -0.16 -2.03 5.70
CA GLU A 149 -0.26 -1.59 4.30
C GLU A 149 -0.70 -0.13 4.22
N GLU A 150 -1.74 0.23 4.96
CA GLU A 150 -2.41 1.54 4.97
C GLU A 150 -1.50 2.70 5.45
N THR A 151 -0.34 2.38 6.02
CA THR A 151 0.60 3.39 6.53
C THR A 151 2.04 3.18 6.06
N ASP A 152 2.75 2.22 6.66
CA ASP A 152 4.21 2.05 6.54
C ASP A 152 4.65 0.80 5.77
N SER A 153 3.71 -0.08 5.39
CA SER A 153 3.97 -1.38 4.72
C SER A 153 4.93 -2.30 5.50
N LEU A 154 4.93 -2.16 6.82
CA LEU A 154 5.86 -2.84 7.73
C LEU A 154 5.94 -4.34 7.47
N GLY A 155 4.78 -5.00 7.32
CA GLY A 155 4.67 -6.43 7.09
C GLY A 155 5.25 -6.87 5.75
N ALA A 156 4.89 -6.19 4.66
CA ALA A 156 5.38 -6.50 3.33
C ALA A 156 6.90 -6.32 3.23
N ILE A 157 7.45 -5.24 3.78
CA ILE A 157 8.90 -4.98 3.84
C ILE A 157 9.61 -6.09 4.63
N SER A 158 9.07 -6.43 5.80
CA SER A 158 9.67 -7.47 6.65
C SER A 158 9.66 -8.85 5.98
N ILE A 159 8.56 -9.22 5.33
CA ILE A 159 8.40 -10.53 4.70
C ILE A 159 9.23 -10.64 3.42
N SER A 160 9.25 -9.60 2.56
CA SER A 160 9.99 -9.62 1.30
C SER A 160 11.50 -9.81 1.47
N SER A 161 12.05 -9.44 2.63
CA SER A 161 13.47 -9.60 2.97
C SER A 161 13.82 -10.97 3.56
N ARG A 162 12.85 -11.86 3.76
CA ARG A 162 13.08 -13.14 4.45
C ARG A 162 13.65 -14.20 3.50
N PRO A 163 14.79 -14.83 3.85
CA PRO A 163 15.42 -15.83 2.98
C PRO A 163 14.58 -17.12 2.84
N ASN A 164 13.71 -17.43 3.82
CA ASN A 164 12.85 -18.61 3.80
C ASN A 164 11.60 -18.45 2.92
N LEU A 165 11.36 -17.30 2.30
CA LEU A 165 10.30 -17.13 1.31
C LEU A 165 10.56 -18.02 0.09
N GLY A 166 11.83 -18.16 -0.31
CA GLY A 166 12.23 -18.93 -1.49
C GLY A 166 11.90 -18.22 -2.81
N PRO A 167 12.10 -18.89 -3.95
CA PRO A 167 11.73 -18.32 -5.25
C PRO A 167 10.21 -18.29 -5.42
N VAL A 168 9.68 -17.12 -5.78
CA VAL A 168 8.26 -16.87 -6.04
C VAL A 168 8.08 -16.61 -7.53
N GLN A 169 7.14 -17.32 -8.17
CA GLN A 169 6.82 -17.16 -9.59
C GLN A 169 5.88 -15.98 -9.83
N ALA A 170 4.90 -15.83 -8.96
CA ALA A 170 3.90 -14.76 -9.05
C ALA A 170 3.36 -14.40 -7.68
N VAL A 171 2.93 -13.16 -7.54
CA VAL A 171 2.20 -12.65 -6.38
C VAL A 171 0.80 -12.26 -6.82
N VAL A 172 -0.22 -12.74 -6.08
CA VAL A 172 -1.62 -12.35 -6.28
C VAL A 172 -2.06 -11.56 -5.06
N ILE A 173 -2.60 -10.36 -5.29
CA ILE A 173 -3.02 -9.42 -4.25
C ILE A 173 -4.49 -9.09 -4.53
N PRO A 174 -5.45 -9.51 -3.69
CA PRO A 174 -6.88 -9.36 -3.93
C PRO A 174 -7.41 -8.01 -3.42
N GLU A 175 -6.78 -6.93 -3.83
CA GLU A 175 -7.26 -5.57 -3.60
C GLU A 175 -8.60 -5.32 -4.31
N PRO A 176 -9.40 -4.33 -3.87
CA PRO A 176 -10.73 -4.05 -4.43
C PRO A 176 -10.66 -3.44 -5.83
N SER A 177 -10.44 -4.29 -6.84
CA SER A 177 -10.28 -3.91 -8.24
C SER A 177 -11.56 -4.06 -9.09
N SER A 178 -12.72 -4.32 -8.46
CA SER A 178 -13.97 -4.69 -9.16
C SER A 178 -13.82 -5.94 -10.04
N ASN A 179 -12.98 -6.89 -9.62
CA ASN A 179 -12.59 -8.10 -10.33
C ASN A 179 -11.82 -7.87 -11.65
N GLU A 180 -11.27 -6.67 -11.84
CA GLU A 180 -10.34 -6.40 -12.94
C GLU A 180 -8.91 -6.78 -12.53
N ILE A 181 -8.11 -7.21 -13.52
CA ILE A 181 -6.70 -7.58 -13.29
C ILE A 181 -5.83 -6.35 -13.49
N PHE A 182 -5.20 -5.90 -12.41
CA PHE A 182 -4.21 -4.83 -12.46
C PHE A 182 -2.81 -5.42 -12.50
N ILE A 183 -2.03 -5.00 -13.49
CA ILE A 183 -0.66 -5.46 -13.73
C ILE A 183 0.38 -4.35 -13.61
N ALA A 184 -0.06 -3.13 -13.31
CA ALA A 184 0.81 -1.99 -13.11
C ALA A 184 0.23 -1.04 -12.06
N GLU A 185 1.10 -0.40 -11.30
CA GLU A 185 0.75 0.59 -10.27
C GLU A 185 1.71 1.78 -10.31
N LYS A 186 1.16 2.99 -10.11
CA LYS A 186 1.98 4.20 -9.96
C LYS A 186 2.79 4.16 -8.68
N GLY A 187 4.04 4.57 -8.77
CA GLY A 187 4.86 4.85 -7.61
C GLY A 187 4.39 6.09 -6.85
N VAL A 188 4.77 6.16 -5.59
CA VAL A 188 4.47 7.27 -4.68
C VAL A 188 5.78 7.84 -4.16
N LEU A 189 6.01 9.13 -4.41
CA LEU A 189 7.11 9.89 -3.82
C LEU A 189 6.53 11.12 -3.12
N TRP A 190 6.41 11.04 -1.79
CA TRP A 190 5.98 12.18 -0.98
C TRP A 190 7.17 12.92 -0.42
N LEU A 191 7.18 14.21 -0.64
CA LEU A 191 8.24 15.10 -0.19
C LEU A 191 7.68 16.15 0.77
N GLU A 192 8.43 16.43 1.83
CA GLU A 192 8.27 17.64 2.62
C GLU A 192 9.36 18.65 2.22
N LEU A 193 8.92 19.82 1.86
CA LEU A 193 9.78 20.98 1.64
C LEU A 193 9.77 21.85 2.90
N ALA A 194 10.91 22.38 3.30
CA ALA A 194 11.03 23.36 4.37
C ALA A 194 11.87 24.53 3.92
N THR A 195 11.42 25.75 4.25
CA THR A 195 12.20 26.98 4.06
C THR A 195 12.44 27.65 5.39
N ARG A 196 13.64 28.21 5.56
CA ARG A 196 14.07 28.93 6.75
C ARG A 196 14.48 30.34 6.41
N GLY A 197 13.92 31.26 7.14
CA GLY A 197 14.17 32.69 6.98
C GLY A 197 14.71 33.34 8.26
N LYS A 198 14.39 34.60 8.44
CA LYS A 198 14.74 35.40 9.61
C LYS A 198 13.56 36.29 9.98
N THR A 199 13.15 36.23 11.25
CA THR A 199 12.08 37.10 11.77
C THR A 199 12.48 38.60 11.72
N ALA A 200 11.48 39.45 11.53
CA ALA A 200 11.55 40.90 11.70
C ALA A 200 10.16 41.43 12.05
N HIS A 201 10.10 42.64 12.55
CA HIS A 201 8.81 43.31 12.74
C HIS A 201 8.16 43.63 11.38
N GLY A 202 6.86 43.45 11.27
CA GLY A 202 6.16 43.64 9.98
C GLY A 202 6.23 45.02 9.36
N SER A 203 6.59 46.05 10.14
CA SER A 203 6.86 47.41 9.61
C SER A 203 8.29 47.62 9.08
N MET A 204 9.18 46.65 9.28
CA MET A 204 10.60 46.66 8.82
C MET A 204 10.93 45.29 8.18
N PRO A 205 10.20 44.88 7.14
CA PRO A 205 10.36 43.55 6.56
C PRO A 205 11.74 43.35 5.90
N GLU A 206 12.43 44.41 5.53
CA GLU A 206 13.78 44.42 4.95
C GLU A 206 14.86 43.92 5.92
N LEU A 207 14.59 43.91 7.23
CA LEU A 207 15.51 43.40 8.26
C LEU A 207 15.34 41.86 8.46
N GLY A 208 14.33 41.26 7.84
CA GLY A 208 14.04 39.86 7.88
C GLY A 208 14.21 39.14 6.56
N HIS A 209 14.01 37.83 6.57
CA HIS A 209 13.93 36.97 5.38
C HIS A 209 12.66 36.13 5.48
N ASN A 210 11.70 36.44 4.63
CA ASN A 210 10.37 35.81 4.70
C ASN A 210 10.37 34.38 4.16
N ALA A 211 10.23 33.41 5.06
CA ALA A 211 10.23 31.98 4.69
C ALA A 211 9.03 31.58 3.82
N ILE A 212 7.86 32.22 3.98
CA ILE A 212 6.70 31.95 3.12
C ILE A 212 7.02 32.37 1.68
N MET A 213 7.63 33.54 1.47
CA MET A 213 8.01 33.99 0.12
C MET A 213 9.07 33.09 -0.50
N MET A 214 10.02 32.58 0.31
CA MET A 214 10.96 31.55 -0.17
C MET A 214 10.25 30.27 -0.59
N MET A 215 9.23 29.83 0.14
CA MET A 215 8.44 28.66 -0.23
C MET A 215 7.65 28.89 -1.52
N VAL A 216 7.07 30.07 -1.72
CA VAL A 216 6.41 30.45 -2.98
C VAL A 216 7.38 30.38 -4.16
N ASP A 217 8.61 30.92 -4.01
CA ASP A 217 9.66 30.85 -5.04
C ASP A 217 10.02 29.39 -5.33
N PHE A 218 10.13 28.55 -4.30
CA PHE A 218 10.46 27.12 -4.47
C PHE A 218 9.33 26.36 -5.17
N ILE A 219 8.09 26.53 -4.75
CA ILE A 219 6.92 25.90 -5.40
C ILE A 219 6.82 26.36 -6.87
N SER A 220 7.07 27.64 -7.14
CA SER A 220 7.09 28.16 -8.51
C SER A 220 8.18 27.51 -9.36
N ALA A 221 9.40 27.41 -8.82
CA ALA A 221 10.49 26.71 -9.51
C ALA A 221 10.17 25.23 -9.73
N LEU A 222 9.56 24.57 -8.74
CA LEU A 222 9.14 23.15 -8.87
C LEU A 222 8.11 22.95 -9.98
N ARG A 223 7.17 23.87 -10.15
CA ARG A 223 6.15 23.81 -11.22
C ARG A 223 6.78 23.86 -12.62
N GLU A 224 7.90 24.56 -12.79
CA GLU A 224 8.63 24.66 -14.05
C GLU A 224 9.59 23.48 -14.29
N MET A 225 9.83 22.62 -13.30
CA MET A 225 10.68 21.44 -13.48
C MET A 225 9.98 20.41 -14.33
N GLU A 226 10.67 19.87 -15.32
CA GLU A 226 10.23 18.75 -16.11
C GLU A 226 10.87 17.46 -15.60
N PHE A 227 10.06 16.53 -15.11
CA PHE A 227 10.52 15.19 -14.72
C PHE A 227 10.29 14.24 -15.88
N SER A 228 11.39 13.81 -16.50
CA SER A 228 11.35 12.96 -17.70
C SER A 228 10.58 11.66 -17.40
N HIS A 229 9.63 11.34 -18.24
CA HIS A 229 8.86 10.10 -18.22
C HIS A 229 8.31 9.79 -19.62
N LYS A 230 7.89 8.54 -19.81
CA LYS A 230 7.04 8.15 -20.93
C LYS A 230 5.63 7.93 -20.39
N GLU A 231 4.62 8.32 -21.14
CA GLU A 231 3.25 7.92 -20.80
C GLU A 231 3.13 6.41 -20.82
N HIS A 232 2.59 5.88 -19.74
CA HIS A 232 2.36 4.44 -19.59
C HIS A 232 0.96 4.10 -20.13
N PRO A 233 0.81 3.03 -20.95
CA PRO A 233 -0.46 2.71 -21.63
C PRO A 233 -1.65 2.55 -20.67
N LEU A 234 -1.41 1.99 -19.48
CA LEU A 234 -2.44 1.73 -18.48
C LEU A 234 -2.54 2.85 -17.42
N LEU A 235 -1.42 3.51 -17.08
CA LEU A 235 -1.34 4.42 -15.94
C LEU A 235 -1.37 5.91 -16.34
N GLY A 236 -1.20 6.21 -17.65
CA GLY A 236 -0.98 7.58 -18.12
C GLY A 236 0.38 8.13 -17.69
N GLY A 237 0.47 9.43 -17.45
CA GLY A 237 1.73 10.11 -17.14
C GLY A 237 2.00 10.30 -15.64
N PHE A 238 3.16 10.90 -15.38
CA PHE A 238 3.56 11.44 -14.08
C PHE A 238 2.60 12.54 -13.62
N SER A 239 2.39 12.65 -12.30
CA SER A 239 1.67 13.77 -11.74
C SER A 239 2.33 14.27 -10.43
N ARG A 240 2.10 15.55 -10.11
CA ARG A 240 2.53 16.16 -8.85
C ARG A 240 1.49 17.13 -8.32
N SER A 241 1.34 17.22 -7.00
CA SER A 241 0.44 18.14 -6.33
C SER A 241 1.05 18.63 -5.03
N VAL A 242 0.99 19.95 -4.78
CA VAL A 242 1.32 20.53 -3.46
C VAL A 242 0.05 20.51 -2.64
N ASN A 243 0.01 19.71 -1.57
CA ASN A 243 -1.23 19.41 -0.87
C ASN A 243 -1.34 20.09 0.50
N THR A 244 -0.22 20.47 1.10
CA THR A 244 -0.22 21.25 2.35
C THR A 244 0.76 22.40 2.28
N LEU A 245 0.45 23.50 2.97
CA LEU A 245 1.33 24.64 3.16
C LEU A 245 1.08 25.22 4.55
N SER A 246 2.12 25.38 5.35
CA SER A 246 2.03 25.93 6.70
C SER A 246 3.20 26.86 7.00
N GLY A 247 2.92 28.06 7.49
CA GLY A 247 3.98 29.04 7.84
C GLY A 247 3.42 30.31 8.45
N GLY A 248 4.29 30.97 9.22
CA GLY A 248 3.95 32.21 9.94
C GLY A 248 3.19 31.95 11.25
N VAL A 249 3.32 32.89 12.20
CA VAL A 249 2.72 32.80 13.54
C VAL A 249 1.83 34.00 13.86
N LYS A 250 2.08 35.16 13.24
CA LYS A 250 1.34 36.40 13.49
C LYS A 250 1.48 37.39 12.34
N THR A 251 0.42 38.13 12.01
CA THR A 251 0.37 39.05 10.87
C THR A 251 1.47 40.13 10.90
N ASN A 252 1.88 40.62 12.06
CA ASN A 252 2.91 41.68 12.20
C ASN A 252 4.32 41.12 12.43
N VAL A 253 4.58 39.85 12.09
CA VAL A 253 5.92 39.24 12.20
C VAL A 253 6.28 38.60 10.87
N VAL A 254 7.46 38.94 10.33
CA VAL A 254 8.02 38.28 9.16
C VAL A 254 8.32 36.82 9.52
N PRO A 255 7.75 35.83 8.81
CA PRO A 255 7.90 34.41 9.16
C PRO A 255 9.31 33.90 8.84
N ASP A 256 9.86 33.14 9.78
CA ASP A 256 11.19 32.50 9.67
C ASP A 256 11.13 31.01 9.32
N PHE A 257 9.93 30.44 9.24
CA PHE A 257 9.74 29.03 8.89
C PHE A 257 8.48 28.82 8.08
N CYS A 258 8.57 27.94 7.05
CA CYS A 258 7.44 27.49 6.27
C CYS A 258 7.69 26.05 5.78
N THR A 259 6.65 25.21 5.78
CA THR A 259 6.67 23.85 5.23
C THR A 259 5.58 23.66 4.19
N ALA A 260 5.83 22.77 3.25
CA ALA A 260 4.84 22.29 2.29
C ALA A 260 5.04 20.80 2.03
N THR A 261 3.97 20.06 1.76
CA THR A 261 4.07 18.67 1.31
C THR A 261 3.63 18.51 -0.14
N ILE A 262 4.32 17.61 -0.84
CA ILE A 262 4.10 17.32 -2.24
C ILE A 262 3.84 15.83 -2.39
N ASP A 263 2.78 15.48 -3.11
CA ASP A 263 2.51 14.14 -3.62
C ASP A 263 2.95 14.07 -5.08
N MET A 264 3.89 13.18 -5.39
CA MET A 264 4.30 12.84 -6.74
C MET A 264 3.92 11.40 -7.05
N ARG A 265 3.23 11.19 -8.19
CA ARG A 265 2.88 9.87 -8.68
C ARG A 265 3.71 9.58 -9.92
N THR A 266 4.54 8.56 -9.81
CA THR A 266 5.51 8.17 -10.83
C THR A 266 5.02 6.98 -11.65
N VAL A 267 5.58 6.80 -12.83
CA VAL A 267 5.27 5.68 -13.72
C VAL A 267 6.50 4.80 -13.92
N PRO A 268 6.35 3.54 -14.34
CA PRO A 268 7.46 2.64 -14.62
C PRO A 268 8.53 3.30 -15.50
N GLY A 269 9.80 3.09 -15.15
CA GLY A 269 10.95 3.71 -15.80
C GLY A 269 11.42 5.04 -15.20
N GLN A 270 10.69 5.63 -14.23
CA GLN A 270 11.18 6.81 -13.50
C GLN A 270 12.04 6.39 -12.28
N ASP A 271 13.17 7.07 -12.12
CA ASP A 271 14.07 6.92 -10.98
C ASP A 271 13.78 8.02 -9.93
N HIS A 272 13.29 7.62 -8.75
CA HIS A 272 12.99 8.53 -7.64
C HIS A 272 14.24 9.28 -7.15
N ALA A 273 15.40 8.63 -7.16
CA ALA A 273 16.66 9.29 -6.82
C ALA A 273 17.02 10.41 -7.82
N ALA A 274 16.73 10.21 -9.12
CA ALA A 274 16.92 11.25 -10.12
C ALA A 274 15.95 12.41 -9.93
N ILE A 275 14.69 12.14 -9.61
CA ILE A 275 13.69 13.17 -9.28
C ILE A 275 14.15 14.00 -8.08
N LEU A 276 14.60 13.32 -7.00
CA LEU A 276 15.07 13.99 -5.79
C LEU A 276 16.30 14.88 -6.08
N ARG A 277 17.27 14.38 -6.85
CA ARG A 277 18.44 15.19 -7.29
C ARG A 277 18.01 16.46 -8.03
N GLN A 278 17.03 16.37 -8.95
CA GLN A 278 16.52 17.54 -9.67
C GLN A 278 15.88 18.57 -8.73
N VAL A 279 15.16 18.13 -7.70
CA VAL A 279 14.58 19.00 -6.67
C VAL A 279 15.69 19.70 -5.88
N GLU A 280 16.73 18.98 -5.45
CA GLU A 280 17.90 19.50 -4.73
C GLU A 280 18.70 20.51 -5.58
N GLU A 281 18.87 20.23 -6.87
CA GLU A 281 19.49 21.18 -7.82
C GLU A 281 18.64 22.44 -7.97
N GLY A 282 17.31 22.32 -7.91
CA GLY A 282 16.40 23.47 -7.88
C GLY A 282 16.65 24.37 -6.68
N ILE A 283 16.81 23.79 -5.49
CA ILE A 283 17.16 24.51 -4.26
C ILE A 283 18.52 25.22 -4.47
N THR A 284 19.49 24.53 -5.01
CA THR A 284 20.83 25.06 -5.26
C THR A 284 20.79 26.25 -6.23
N ARG A 285 19.99 26.18 -7.30
CA ARG A 285 19.80 27.27 -8.25
C ARG A 285 19.16 28.52 -7.59
N LEU A 286 18.15 28.31 -6.74
CA LEU A 286 17.49 29.40 -6.00
C LEU A 286 18.46 30.07 -5.02
N LYS A 287 19.26 29.28 -4.31
CA LYS A 287 20.29 29.78 -3.41
C LYS A 287 21.38 30.60 -4.15
N GLY A 288 21.74 30.18 -5.36
CA GLY A 288 22.68 30.93 -6.21
C GLY A 288 22.15 32.30 -6.65
N ARG A 289 20.83 32.48 -6.76
CA ARG A 289 20.17 33.75 -7.10
C ARG A 289 19.92 34.65 -5.88
N ARG A 290 19.73 34.04 -4.72
CA ARG A 290 19.39 34.69 -3.45
C ARG A 290 20.20 34.04 -2.32
N PRO A 291 21.33 34.59 -1.90
CA PRO A 291 22.21 33.99 -0.89
C PRO A 291 21.52 33.67 0.45
N GLU A 292 20.49 34.47 0.81
CA GLU A 292 19.66 34.25 1.99
C GLU A 292 18.67 33.11 1.86
N PHE A 293 18.44 32.55 0.65
CA PHE A 293 17.51 31.47 0.42
C PHE A 293 17.99 30.19 1.09
N GLN A 294 17.19 29.68 2.01
CA GLN A 294 17.46 28.43 2.71
C GLN A 294 16.25 27.50 2.57
N ALA A 295 16.47 26.38 1.93
CA ALA A 295 15.46 25.34 1.80
C ALA A 295 16.09 23.96 1.97
N SER A 296 15.25 23.00 2.34
CA SER A 296 15.57 21.58 2.39
C SER A 296 14.40 20.75 1.89
N VAL A 297 14.69 19.55 1.43
CA VAL A 297 13.72 18.54 1.07
C VAL A 297 13.94 17.30 1.94
N ARG A 298 12.84 16.67 2.36
CA ARG A 298 12.83 15.40 3.09
C ARG A 298 11.84 14.45 2.42
N VAL A 299 12.23 13.21 2.22
CA VAL A 299 11.34 12.16 1.73
C VAL A 299 10.45 11.69 2.89
N LEU A 300 9.14 11.69 2.68
CA LEU A 300 8.14 11.19 3.63
C LEU A 300 7.70 9.76 3.28
N LYS A 301 7.55 9.48 1.99
CA LYS A 301 7.20 8.15 1.47
C LYS A 301 7.90 7.95 0.13
N ASP A 302 8.44 6.76 -0.06
CA ASP A 302 9.10 6.34 -1.30
C ASP A 302 8.65 4.91 -1.63
N ARG A 303 7.82 4.77 -2.67
CA ARG A 303 7.41 3.49 -3.24
C ARG A 303 7.58 3.59 -4.75
N VAL A 304 8.48 2.80 -5.28
CA VAL A 304 8.72 2.77 -6.73
C VAL A 304 7.50 2.23 -7.48
N PRO A 305 7.25 2.68 -8.72
CA PRO A 305 6.21 2.11 -9.54
C PRO A 305 6.53 0.66 -9.88
N VAL A 306 5.50 -0.15 -10.05
CA VAL A 306 5.62 -1.55 -10.43
C VAL A 306 4.86 -1.85 -11.71
N GLU A 307 5.34 -2.81 -12.48
CA GLU A 307 4.70 -3.30 -13.69
C GLU A 307 5.07 -4.77 -13.88
N THR A 308 4.08 -5.58 -14.27
CA THR A 308 4.28 -6.91 -14.82
C THR A 308 3.88 -6.87 -16.30
N PRO A 309 4.74 -7.28 -17.24
CA PRO A 309 4.39 -7.25 -18.64
C PRO A 309 3.10 -8.04 -18.94
N PRO A 310 2.21 -7.53 -19.81
CA PRO A 310 0.98 -8.25 -20.15
C PRO A 310 1.23 -9.66 -20.72
N GLU A 311 2.39 -9.87 -21.35
CA GLU A 311 2.81 -11.13 -21.96
C GLU A 311 3.39 -12.13 -20.93
N ASP A 312 3.55 -11.72 -19.67
CA ASP A 312 4.04 -12.61 -18.63
C ASP A 312 3.15 -13.86 -18.53
N PRO A 313 3.73 -15.08 -18.51
CA PRO A 313 2.94 -16.32 -18.50
C PRO A 313 2.00 -16.43 -17.29
N ALA A 314 2.34 -15.86 -16.13
CA ALA A 314 1.48 -15.87 -14.96
C ALA A 314 0.27 -14.94 -15.18
N VAL A 315 0.48 -13.74 -15.75
CA VAL A 315 -0.59 -12.80 -16.11
C VAL A 315 -1.53 -13.43 -17.11
N GLN A 316 -1.00 -14.00 -18.20
CA GLN A 316 -1.81 -14.64 -19.25
C GLN A 316 -2.63 -15.82 -18.69
N ARG A 317 -2.01 -16.64 -17.84
CA ARG A 317 -2.70 -17.77 -17.23
C ARG A 317 -3.78 -17.32 -16.24
N PHE A 318 -3.50 -16.28 -15.45
CA PHE A 318 -4.47 -15.72 -14.51
C PHE A 318 -5.65 -15.08 -15.24
N ALA A 319 -5.38 -14.31 -16.31
CA ALA A 319 -6.41 -13.71 -17.16
C ALA A 319 -7.34 -14.76 -17.78
N GLN A 320 -6.77 -15.84 -18.30
CA GLN A 320 -7.56 -16.97 -18.81
C GLN A 320 -8.50 -17.55 -17.75
N ILE A 321 -7.97 -17.81 -16.54
CA ILE A 321 -8.77 -18.40 -15.43
C ILE A 321 -9.89 -17.43 -15.02
N VAL A 322 -9.60 -16.14 -14.89
CA VAL A 322 -10.61 -15.13 -14.52
C VAL A 322 -11.72 -15.05 -15.56
N THR A 323 -11.38 -15.06 -16.86
CA THR A 323 -12.38 -15.04 -17.93
C THR A 323 -13.28 -16.28 -17.95
N GLU A 324 -12.80 -17.44 -17.47
CA GLU A 324 -13.58 -18.66 -17.37
C GLU A 324 -14.57 -18.64 -16.17
N ILE A 325 -14.31 -17.82 -15.15
CA ILE A 325 -15.04 -17.79 -13.87
C ILE A 325 -15.95 -16.56 -13.75
N VAL A 326 -15.46 -15.42 -14.19
CA VAL A 326 -16.17 -14.13 -14.12
C VAL A 326 -16.73 -13.82 -15.51
N PRO A 327 -18.05 -13.87 -15.69
CA PRO A 327 -18.70 -13.67 -16.99
C PRO A 327 -18.61 -12.23 -17.51
#